data_80c56f7446617ec7be2a7938413020c9
#
_entry.id   80c56f7446617ec7be2a7938413020c9
#
_cell.length_a   1.000
_cell.length_b   1.000
_cell.length_c   1.000
_cell.angle_alpha   90.00
_cell.angle_beta   90.00
_cell.angle_gamma   90.00
#
_symmetry.space_group_name_H-M   'P 1'
#
loop_
_entity.id
_entity.type
_entity.pdbx_description
1 polymer ?
#
loop_
_entity_poly.entity_id
_entity_poly.type
_entity_poly.pdbx_seq_one_letter_code
_entity_poly.pdbx_strand_id
1 'polypeptide(L)'
;MLQQTQVATVIPYYAKFLAAYPSIYELAAAPVEEVLGHWAGLGYYARGRNLHACAKAVAALGGFPRNYAELLALPGIGPYTAAAIGAIAFDLPLLPVDGNVERVGARVFAVTAKLPGAKPEIARAVSVFLEDPAARAAPGDFAQALFDLGATICTPRGPACGICPWRESCRGAMLGIAASLPARAAKAARPARSGAVYVLLDSAGKVFLLRRPDKGLLGGMLGLPEAPPVAADWLVAGSVEHVFTHFSLTLTVHAARVATLPEGVTAPAATVALPSVMRKALNAALTSLDAGPGAGGSFRDA
;
A
#
# COMPACT_ATOMS: atom_id res chain seq x y z
N MET A 1 -2.74 4.82 -7.62
CA MET A 1 -1.43 4.12 -7.68
C MET A 1 -0.38 4.73 -6.75
N LEU A 2 -0.25 6.04 -6.63
CA LEU A 2 0.79 6.74 -5.83
C LEU A 2 0.70 6.55 -4.30
N GLN A 3 -0.40 6.04 -3.77
CA GLN A 3 -0.48 5.72 -2.34
C GLN A 3 0.56 4.68 -1.95
N GLN A 4 1.57 5.07 -1.14
CA GLN A 4 2.65 4.19 -0.66
C GLN A 4 3.51 3.54 -1.75
N THR A 5 3.53 4.10 -2.96
CA THR A 5 4.35 3.65 -4.08
C THR A 5 5.09 4.85 -4.68
N GLN A 6 6.36 4.69 -4.99
CA GLN A 6 7.18 5.76 -5.55
C GLN A 6 6.75 6.13 -6.97
N VAL A 7 6.87 7.40 -7.34
CA VAL A 7 6.48 7.94 -8.65
C VAL A 7 7.14 7.18 -9.80
N ALA A 8 8.46 6.98 -9.73
CA ALA A 8 9.22 6.25 -10.76
C ALA A 8 8.68 4.83 -11.03
N THR A 9 8.20 4.15 -9.97
CA THR A 9 7.57 2.83 -10.09
C THR A 9 6.18 2.93 -10.74
N VAL A 10 5.42 3.99 -10.45
CA VAL A 10 4.04 4.13 -10.92
C VAL A 10 3.96 4.52 -12.39
N ILE A 11 4.88 5.34 -12.90
CA ILE A 11 4.83 5.86 -14.27
C ILE A 11 4.57 4.77 -15.33
N PRO A 12 5.36 3.67 -15.42
CA PRO A 12 5.12 2.64 -16.42
C PRO A 12 3.81 1.87 -16.21
N TYR A 13 3.39 1.70 -14.96
CA TYR A 13 2.10 1.06 -14.64
C TYR A 13 0.92 1.94 -15.03
N TYR A 14 1.02 3.24 -14.78
CA TYR A 14 -0.02 4.19 -15.16
C TYR A 14 -0.26 4.20 -16.65
N ALA A 15 0.81 4.26 -17.45
CA ALA A 15 0.72 4.21 -18.90
C ALA A 15 0.06 2.91 -19.41
N LYS A 16 0.47 1.75 -18.86
CA LYS A 16 -0.13 0.45 -19.20
C LYS A 16 -1.61 0.38 -18.81
N PHE A 17 -1.97 0.94 -17.65
CA PHE A 17 -3.34 0.93 -17.17
C PHE A 17 -4.26 1.78 -18.03
N LEU A 18 -3.83 2.98 -18.45
CA LEU A 18 -4.58 3.84 -19.37
C LEU A 18 -4.71 3.24 -20.76
N ALA A 19 -3.68 2.52 -21.24
CA ALA A 19 -3.75 1.82 -22.52
C ALA A 19 -4.74 0.64 -22.49
N ALA A 20 -4.78 -0.11 -21.36
CA ALA A 20 -5.70 -1.24 -21.18
C ALA A 20 -7.14 -0.80 -20.88
N TYR A 21 -7.30 0.30 -20.15
CA TYR A 21 -8.59 0.80 -19.67
C TYR A 21 -8.68 2.32 -19.93
N PRO A 22 -8.96 2.74 -21.18
CA PRO A 22 -9.03 4.16 -21.54
C PRO A 22 -10.15 4.94 -20.83
N SER A 23 -11.19 4.25 -20.36
CA SER A 23 -12.28 4.85 -19.61
C SER A 23 -12.62 4.07 -18.33
N ILE A 24 -13.37 4.72 -17.45
CA ILE A 24 -13.89 4.10 -16.22
C ILE A 24 -14.83 2.93 -16.53
N TYR A 25 -15.53 2.98 -17.66
CA TYR A 25 -16.48 1.95 -18.08
C TYR A 25 -15.77 0.67 -18.51
N GLU A 26 -14.66 0.79 -19.24
CA GLU A 26 -13.81 -0.35 -19.62
C GLU A 26 -13.16 -0.99 -18.41
N LEU A 27 -12.65 -0.16 -17.48
CA LEU A 27 -12.14 -0.67 -16.22
C LEU A 27 -13.22 -1.39 -15.40
N ALA A 28 -14.45 -0.87 -15.37
CA ALA A 28 -15.58 -1.48 -14.65
C ALA A 28 -16.03 -2.81 -15.26
N ALA A 29 -15.95 -2.93 -16.60
CA ALA A 29 -16.36 -4.13 -17.33
C ALA A 29 -15.32 -5.26 -17.29
N ALA A 30 -14.05 -4.93 -17.07
CA ALA A 30 -12.97 -5.90 -17.06
C ALA A 30 -13.12 -6.92 -15.89
N PRO A 31 -12.70 -8.18 -16.07
CA PRO A 31 -12.59 -9.12 -14.95
C PRO A 31 -11.60 -8.62 -13.90
N VAL A 32 -11.91 -8.82 -12.62
CA VAL A 32 -11.04 -8.34 -11.53
C VAL A 32 -9.65 -8.99 -11.57
N GLU A 33 -9.57 -10.23 -12.03
CA GLU A 33 -8.32 -10.97 -12.19
C GLU A 33 -7.39 -10.32 -13.22
N GLU A 34 -7.94 -9.81 -14.32
CA GLU A 34 -7.20 -9.08 -15.34
C GLU A 34 -6.68 -7.75 -14.78
N VAL A 35 -7.54 -6.99 -14.09
CA VAL A 35 -7.15 -5.72 -13.44
C VAL A 35 -6.03 -5.95 -12.42
N LEU A 36 -6.10 -7.03 -11.63
CA LEU A 36 -5.06 -7.39 -10.68
C LEU A 36 -3.78 -7.90 -11.38
N GLY A 37 -3.89 -8.50 -12.55
CA GLY A 37 -2.75 -8.85 -13.41
C GLY A 37 -1.97 -7.59 -13.83
N HIS A 38 -2.67 -6.55 -14.31
CA HIS A 38 -2.06 -5.25 -14.62
C HIS A 38 -1.51 -4.51 -13.39
N TRP A 39 -2.06 -4.80 -12.20
CA TRP A 39 -1.59 -4.24 -10.92
C TRP A 39 -0.37 -4.97 -10.33
N ALA A 40 -0.06 -6.17 -10.83
CA ALA A 40 0.98 -7.03 -10.28
C ALA A 40 2.35 -6.32 -10.27
N GLY A 41 2.99 -6.30 -9.10
CA GLY A 41 4.26 -5.58 -8.86
C GLY A 41 4.12 -4.26 -8.09
N LEU A 42 2.95 -3.61 -8.08
CA LEU A 42 2.71 -2.41 -7.28
C LEU A 42 2.50 -2.70 -5.78
N GLY A 43 2.25 -3.96 -5.42
CA GLY A 43 1.93 -4.36 -4.05
C GLY A 43 0.56 -3.84 -3.56
N TYR A 44 0.22 -4.17 -2.30
CA TYR A 44 -1.03 -3.71 -1.68
C TYR A 44 -2.25 -3.93 -2.58
N TYR A 45 -2.47 -5.16 -3.01
CA TYR A 45 -3.51 -5.56 -3.99
C TYR A 45 -4.94 -5.14 -3.62
N ALA A 46 -5.21 -4.91 -2.32
CA ALA A 46 -6.47 -4.32 -1.88
C ALA A 46 -6.77 -2.98 -2.56
N ARG A 47 -5.73 -2.18 -2.90
CA ARG A 47 -5.90 -0.93 -3.65
C ARG A 47 -6.41 -1.18 -5.07
N GLY A 48 -5.87 -2.19 -5.75
CA GLY A 48 -6.32 -2.59 -7.09
C GLY A 48 -7.76 -3.09 -7.07
N ARG A 49 -8.12 -3.93 -6.10
CA ARG A 49 -9.51 -4.38 -5.92
C ARG A 49 -10.46 -3.22 -5.64
N ASN A 50 -10.06 -2.32 -4.74
CA ASN A 50 -10.86 -1.14 -4.41
C ASN A 50 -11.01 -0.20 -5.61
N LEU A 51 -9.95 -0.01 -6.40
CA LEU A 51 -10.01 0.76 -7.64
C LEU A 51 -11.04 0.17 -8.60
N HIS A 52 -11.01 -1.14 -8.81
CA HIS A 52 -11.98 -1.83 -9.67
C HIS A 52 -13.42 -1.75 -9.12
N ALA A 53 -13.61 -1.96 -7.81
CA ALA A 53 -14.91 -1.81 -7.17
C ALA A 53 -15.43 -0.36 -7.26
N CYS A 54 -14.53 0.63 -7.11
CA CYS A 54 -14.85 2.04 -7.31
C CYS A 54 -15.28 2.31 -8.76
N ALA A 55 -14.56 1.77 -9.74
CA ALA A 55 -14.92 1.91 -11.15
C ALA A 55 -16.33 1.38 -11.45
N LYS A 56 -16.67 0.22 -10.91
CA LYS A 56 -18.03 -0.36 -11.03
C LYS A 56 -19.10 0.53 -10.41
N ALA A 57 -18.85 1.06 -9.20
CA ALA A 57 -19.79 1.97 -8.54
C ALA A 57 -19.99 3.25 -9.34
N VAL A 58 -18.89 3.87 -9.82
CA VAL A 58 -18.96 5.09 -10.64
C VAL A 58 -19.66 4.85 -11.97
N ALA A 59 -19.38 3.73 -12.64
CA ALA A 59 -20.08 3.36 -13.88
C ALA A 59 -21.59 3.17 -13.67
N ALA A 60 -22.00 2.55 -12.56
CA ALA A 60 -23.41 2.37 -12.19
C ALA A 60 -24.12 3.71 -11.89
N LEU A 61 -23.38 4.71 -11.38
CA LEU A 61 -23.89 6.07 -11.14
C LEU A 61 -23.92 6.93 -12.43
N GLY A 62 -23.35 6.44 -13.54
CA GLY A 62 -23.23 7.20 -14.77
C GLY A 62 -22.10 8.25 -14.76
N GLY A 63 -21.25 8.28 -13.73
CA GLY A 63 -20.12 9.19 -13.59
C GLY A 63 -19.72 9.42 -12.15
N PHE A 64 -18.63 10.17 -11.94
CA PHE A 64 -18.21 10.55 -10.60
C PHE A 64 -19.17 11.53 -9.95
N PRO A 65 -19.57 11.29 -8.69
CA PRO A 65 -20.33 12.28 -7.93
C PRO A 65 -19.48 13.52 -7.67
N ARG A 66 -20.16 14.68 -7.58
CA ARG A 66 -19.51 16.00 -7.44
C ARG A 66 -19.69 16.61 -6.04
N ASN A 67 -19.85 15.78 -5.03
CA ASN A 67 -19.86 16.22 -3.64
C ASN A 67 -19.07 15.29 -2.74
N TYR A 68 -18.58 15.82 -1.62
CA TYR A 68 -17.66 15.13 -0.73
C TYR A 68 -18.27 13.86 -0.12
N ALA A 69 -19.53 13.92 0.31
CA ALA A 69 -20.17 12.80 1.00
C ALA A 69 -20.36 11.58 0.07
N GLU A 70 -20.76 11.81 -1.16
CA GLU A 70 -20.92 10.75 -2.15
C GLU A 70 -19.56 10.22 -2.63
N LEU A 71 -18.54 11.09 -2.80
CA LEU A 71 -17.19 10.65 -3.10
C LEU A 71 -16.65 9.75 -1.98
N LEU A 72 -16.88 10.10 -0.72
CA LEU A 72 -16.44 9.33 0.44
C LEU A 72 -17.15 7.96 0.54
N ALA A 73 -18.35 7.85 0.02
CA ALA A 73 -19.11 6.59 -0.01
C ALA A 73 -18.61 5.59 -1.05
N LEU A 74 -17.78 6.01 -2.00
CA LEU A 74 -17.24 5.12 -3.04
C LEU A 74 -16.24 4.10 -2.45
N PRO A 75 -16.21 2.87 -2.96
CA PRO A 75 -15.29 1.83 -2.51
C PRO A 75 -13.81 2.28 -2.55
N GLY A 76 -13.12 2.18 -1.43
CA GLY A 76 -11.69 2.52 -1.33
C GLY A 76 -11.36 4.00 -1.35
N ILE A 77 -12.35 4.87 -1.37
CA ILE A 77 -12.18 6.31 -1.25
C ILE A 77 -12.27 6.70 0.23
N GLY A 78 -11.16 7.10 0.80
CA GLY A 78 -11.09 7.66 2.16
C GLY A 78 -11.17 9.19 2.17
N PRO A 79 -11.21 9.82 3.36
CA PRO A 79 -11.33 11.27 3.50
C PRO A 79 -10.32 12.08 2.68
N TYR A 80 -9.05 11.66 2.70
CA TYR A 80 -8.00 12.28 1.87
C TYR A 80 -8.32 12.19 0.37
N THR A 81 -8.66 11.00 -0.12
CA THR A 81 -8.90 10.78 -1.55
C THR A 81 -10.16 11.50 -2.01
N ALA A 82 -11.22 11.49 -1.20
CA ALA A 82 -12.45 12.25 -1.48
C ALA A 82 -12.18 13.76 -1.59
N ALA A 83 -11.41 14.32 -0.65
CA ALA A 83 -11.01 15.71 -0.68
C ALA A 83 -10.13 16.04 -1.89
N ALA A 84 -9.17 15.15 -2.24
CA ALA A 84 -8.29 15.35 -3.39
C ALA A 84 -9.06 15.33 -4.72
N ILE A 85 -9.96 14.36 -4.91
CA ILE A 85 -10.81 14.31 -6.10
C ILE A 85 -11.71 15.55 -6.15
N GLY A 86 -12.36 15.88 -5.02
CA GLY A 86 -13.23 17.04 -4.93
C GLY A 86 -12.53 18.35 -5.27
N ALA A 87 -11.35 18.61 -4.70
CA ALA A 87 -10.61 19.83 -4.94
C ALA A 87 -10.02 19.90 -6.36
N ILE A 88 -9.37 18.81 -6.82
CA ILE A 88 -8.56 18.83 -8.05
C ILE A 88 -9.42 18.62 -9.31
N ALA A 89 -10.46 17.77 -9.22
CA ALA A 89 -11.26 17.44 -10.39
C ALA A 89 -12.60 18.20 -10.45
N PHE A 90 -13.06 18.78 -9.34
CA PHE A 90 -14.38 19.41 -9.26
C PHE A 90 -14.38 20.80 -8.60
N ASP A 91 -13.22 21.35 -8.32
CA ASP A 91 -13.04 22.69 -7.71
C ASP A 91 -13.86 22.88 -6.40
N LEU A 92 -14.10 21.79 -5.68
CA LEU A 92 -14.74 21.87 -4.39
C LEU A 92 -13.78 22.50 -3.37
N PRO A 93 -14.27 23.39 -2.47
CA PRO A 93 -13.42 24.03 -1.46
C PRO A 93 -13.03 23.05 -0.35
N LEU A 94 -12.22 22.07 -0.71
CA LEU A 94 -11.73 21.00 0.13
C LEU A 94 -10.21 21.01 0.15
N LEU A 95 -9.62 20.67 1.30
CA LEU A 95 -8.18 20.54 1.44
C LEU A 95 -7.82 19.08 1.76
N PRO A 96 -7.18 18.35 0.83
CA PRO A 96 -6.69 17.01 1.10
C PRO A 96 -5.46 17.07 2.02
N VAL A 97 -5.57 16.45 3.20
CA VAL A 97 -4.49 16.45 4.20
C VAL A 97 -3.74 15.12 4.13
N ASP A 98 -2.62 15.13 3.41
CA ASP A 98 -1.64 14.03 3.38
C ASP A 98 -0.49 14.26 4.38
N GLY A 99 0.52 13.41 4.37
CA GLY A 99 1.70 13.58 5.21
C GLY A 99 2.53 14.84 4.92
N ASN A 100 2.43 15.41 3.70
CA ASN A 100 3.07 16.68 3.35
C ASN A 100 2.30 17.83 3.96
N VAL A 101 0.99 17.86 3.75
CA VAL A 101 0.11 18.91 4.31
C VAL A 101 0.09 18.84 5.84
N GLU A 102 0.06 17.64 6.46
CA GLU A 102 0.22 17.49 7.92
C GLU A 102 1.51 18.16 8.41
N ARG A 103 2.62 17.94 7.70
CA ARG A 103 3.93 18.52 8.08
C ARG A 103 3.97 20.03 7.89
N VAL A 104 3.52 20.51 6.74
CA VAL A 104 3.43 21.95 6.46
C VAL A 104 2.56 22.63 7.50
N GLY A 105 1.35 22.12 7.74
CA GLY A 105 0.43 22.67 8.72
C GLY A 105 0.99 22.64 10.15
N ALA A 106 1.59 21.53 10.58
CA ALA A 106 2.22 21.45 11.89
C ALA A 106 3.31 22.50 12.09
N ARG A 107 4.07 22.82 11.03
CA ARG A 107 5.12 23.85 11.07
C ARG A 107 4.58 25.26 11.00
N VAL A 108 3.66 25.54 10.07
CA VAL A 108 3.06 26.89 9.92
C VAL A 108 2.36 27.31 11.20
N PHE A 109 1.60 26.43 11.82
CA PHE A 109 0.85 26.72 13.04
C PHE A 109 1.59 26.36 14.34
N ALA A 110 2.83 25.83 14.25
CA ALA A 110 3.65 25.39 15.38
C ALA A 110 2.91 24.38 16.29
N VAL A 111 2.23 23.39 15.69
CA VAL A 111 1.55 22.33 16.46
C VAL A 111 2.59 21.38 17.05
N THR A 112 2.76 21.41 18.38
CA THR A 112 3.76 20.64 19.11
C THR A 112 3.24 19.30 19.61
N ALA A 113 1.94 19.08 19.61
CA ALA A 113 1.33 17.81 19.95
C ALA A 113 1.87 16.68 19.06
N LYS A 114 1.99 15.46 19.63
CA LYS A 114 2.62 14.34 18.92
C LYS A 114 1.65 13.61 18.01
N LEU A 115 2.12 13.28 16.81
CA LEU A 115 1.43 12.34 15.93
C LEU A 115 1.42 10.92 16.54
N PRO A 116 0.36 10.13 16.37
CA PRO A 116 -0.81 10.42 15.52
C PRO A 116 -1.91 11.26 16.17
N GLY A 117 -1.85 11.52 17.48
CA GLY A 117 -2.87 12.24 18.24
C GLY A 117 -3.12 13.68 17.75
N ALA A 118 -2.09 14.34 17.21
CA ALA A 118 -2.17 15.70 16.69
C ALA A 118 -2.93 15.84 15.35
N LYS A 119 -3.26 14.73 14.66
CA LYS A 119 -3.91 14.81 13.33
C LYS A 119 -5.20 15.65 13.29
N PRO A 120 -6.14 15.51 14.25
CA PRO A 120 -7.35 16.34 14.24
C PRO A 120 -7.06 17.84 14.46
N GLU A 121 -6.05 18.17 15.29
CA GLU A 121 -5.63 19.55 15.52
C GLU A 121 -5.00 20.15 14.27
N ILE A 122 -4.09 19.42 13.62
CA ILE A 122 -3.46 19.85 12.37
C ILE A 122 -4.52 20.04 11.27
N ALA A 123 -5.46 19.09 11.13
CA ALA A 123 -6.53 19.19 10.13
C ALA A 123 -7.39 20.43 10.33
N ARG A 124 -7.74 20.76 11.57
CA ARG A 124 -8.44 22.03 11.89
C ARG A 124 -7.59 23.25 11.61
N ALA A 125 -6.32 23.23 11.95
CA ALA A 125 -5.43 24.35 11.70
C ALA A 125 -5.28 24.64 10.19
N VAL A 126 -5.10 23.62 9.36
CA VAL A 126 -4.93 23.81 7.92
C VAL A 126 -6.25 24.18 7.21
N SER A 127 -7.42 23.91 7.79
CA SER A 127 -8.68 24.31 7.16
C SER A 127 -8.82 25.82 7.04
N VAL A 128 -8.13 26.59 7.89
CA VAL A 128 -8.05 28.06 7.82
C VAL A 128 -7.48 28.54 6.48
N PHE A 129 -6.65 27.76 5.81
CA PHE A 129 -6.14 28.15 4.49
C PHE A 129 -7.24 28.35 3.44
N LEU A 130 -8.36 27.64 3.56
CA LEU A 130 -9.51 27.80 2.66
C LEU A 130 -10.42 28.99 3.04
N GLU A 131 -10.09 29.75 4.06
CA GLU A 131 -10.74 31.03 4.35
C GLU A 131 -10.22 32.14 3.41
N ASP A 132 -9.01 31.95 2.85
CA ASP A 132 -8.45 32.82 1.84
C ASP A 132 -9.24 32.70 0.52
N PRO A 133 -9.72 33.86 -0.03
CA PRO A 133 -10.51 33.87 -1.27
C PRO A 133 -9.75 33.25 -2.47
N ALA A 134 -8.44 33.46 -2.58
CA ALA A 134 -7.64 32.92 -3.69
C ALA A 134 -7.51 31.41 -3.59
N ALA A 135 -7.27 30.86 -2.39
CA ALA A 135 -7.25 29.43 -2.16
C ALA A 135 -8.61 28.76 -2.44
N ARG A 136 -9.71 29.44 -2.13
CA ARG A 136 -11.07 28.96 -2.44
C ARG A 136 -11.43 29.04 -3.91
N ALA A 137 -10.87 30.01 -4.64
CA ALA A 137 -11.12 30.15 -6.08
C ALA A 137 -10.41 29.08 -6.92
N ALA A 138 -9.28 28.53 -6.43
CA ALA A 138 -8.51 27.49 -7.09
C ALA A 138 -8.06 26.41 -6.09
N PRO A 139 -9.00 25.66 -5.47
CA PRO A 139 -8.67 24.74 -4.38
C PRO A 139 -7.78 23.58 -4.82
N GLY A 140 -7.93 23.14 -6.08
CA GLY A 140 -7.10 22.11 -6.66
C GLY A 140 -5.64 22.54 -6.84
N ASP A 141 -5.42 23.75 -7.34
CA ASP A 141 -4.06 24.31 -7.50
C ASP A 141 -3.43 24.57 -6.14
N PHE A 142 -4.20 25.10 -5.20
CA PHE A 142 -3.72 25.33 -3.84
C PHE A 142 -3.31 24.03 -3.15
N ALA A 143 -4.11 22.97 -3.28
CA ALA A 143 -3.78 21.65 -2.73
C ALA A 143 -2.48 21.09 -3.34
N GLN A 144 -2.32 21.21 -4.65
CA GLN A 144 -1.12 20.74 -5.36
C GLN A 144 0.10 21.57 -4.95
N ALA A 145 -0.02 22.89 -4.85
CA ALA A 145 1.05 23.76 -4.36
C ALA A 145 1.51 23.38 -2.93
N LEU A 146 0.58 22.98 -2.06
CA LEU A 146 0.93 22.46 -0.73
C LEU A 146 1.68 21.12 -0.77
N PHE A 147 1.29 20.21 -1.67
CA PHE A 147 2.00 18.96 -1.87
C PHE A 147 3.43 19.23 -2.35
N ASP A 148 3.60 20.12 -3.32
CA ASP A 148 4.90 20.50 -3.88
C ASP A 148 5.77 21.21 -2.85
N LEU A 149 5.20 22.16 -2.10
CA LEU A 149 5.89 22.81 -0.99
C LEU A 149 6.42 21.79 0.02
N GLY A 150 5.58 20.82 0.38
CA GLY A 150 5.96 19.74 1.29
C GLY A 150 7.00 18.80 0.71
N ALA A 151 6.93 18.50 -0.56
CA ALA A 151 7.85 17.56 -1.22
C ALA A 151 9.23 18.18 -1.49
N THR A 152 9.30 19.49 -1.79
CA THR A 152 10.52 20.12 -2.31
C THR A 152 11.20 21.08 -1.33
N ILE A 153 10.44 21.88 -0.59
CA ILE A 153 10.95 22.93 0.29
C ILE A 153 10.77 22.58 1.77
N CYS A 154 9.54 22.31 2.19
CA CYS A 154 9.22 21.96 3.57
C CYS A 154 9.44 20.45 3.85
N THR A 155 10.60 19.95 3.48
CA THR A 155 10.96 18.51 3.53
C THR A 155 11.01 17.95 4.96
N PRO A 156 10.89 16.63 5.16
CA PRO A 156 10.92 16.01 6.49
C PRO A 156 12.20 16.29 7.27
N ARG A 157 13.35 16.29 6.58
CA ARG A 157 14.67 16.54 7.16
C ARG A 157 15.27 17.77 6.48
N GLY A 158 15.78 18.72 7.27
CA GLY A 158 16.43 19.91 6.75
C GLY A 158 15.53 20.77 5.85
N PRO A 159 14.37 21.27 6.32
CA PRO A 159 13.51 22.13 5.51
C PRO A 159 14.25 23.37 5.06
N ALA A 160 14.10 23.73 3.77
CA ALA A 160 14.75 24.89 3.17
C ALA A 160 13.97 26.18 3.50
N CYS A 161 13.87 26.52 4.79
CA CYS A 161 13.11 27.67 5.26
C CYS A 161 13.60 29.01 4.67
N GLY A 162 14.86 29.11 4.26
CA GLY A 162 15.45 30.32 3.68
C GLY A 162 14.78 30.77 2.37
N ILE A 163 14.28 29.82 1.58
CA ILE A 163 13.60 30.07 0.30
C ILE A 163 12.10 29.80 0.35
N CYS A 164 11.57 29.48 1.55
CA CYS A 164 10.14 29.17 1.70
C CYS A 164 9.30 30.42 1.56
N PRO A 165 8.26 30.43 0.68
CA PRO A 165 7.39 31.61 0.52
C PRO A 165 6.61 31.95 1.79
N TRP A 166 6.44 31.02 2.71
CA TRP A 166 5.73 31.22 3.98
C TRP A 166 6.65 31.47 5.19
N ARG A 167 7.94 31.73 4.95
CA ARG A 167 8.93 31.90 6.03
C ARG A 167 8.48 32.91 7.10
N GLU A 168 7.99 34.06 6.66
CA GLU A 168 7.65 35.18 7.56
C GLU A 168 6.38 34.93 8.38
N SER A 169 5.44 34.16 7.85
CA SER A 169 4.21 33.76 8.54
C SER A 169 4.27 32.40 9.23
N CYS A 170 5.35 31.66 9.04
CA CYS A 170 5.50 30.33 9.61
C CYS A 170 5.94 30.39 11.07
N ARG A 171 5.03 30.10 12.00
CA ARG A 171 5.32 30.10 13.45
C ARG A 171 6.44 29.14 13.84
N GLY A 172 6.50 27.95 13.21
CA GLY A 172 7.57 27.00 13.44
C GLY A 172 8.94 27.51 13.01
N ALA A 173 9.03 28.30 11.93
CA ALA A 173 10.26 28.94 11.50
C ALA A 173 10.65 30.09 12.44
N MET A 174 9.69 30.94 12.81
CA MET A 174 9.89 32.04 13.74
C MET A 174 10.39 31.58 15.12
N LEU A 175 9.88 30.44 15.59
CA LEU A 175 10.27 29.83 16.87
C LEU A 175 11.55 28.95 16.77
N GLY A 176 12.11 28.76 15.59
CA GLY A 176 13.27 27.90 15.38
C GLY A 176 13.00 26.40 15.53
N ILE A 177 11.73 25.97 15.56
CA ILE A 177 11.34 24.56 15.81
C ILE A 177 10.85 23.82 14.58
N ALA A 178 10.87 24.43 13.39
CA ALA A 178 10.35 23.82 12.17
C ALA A 178 10.92 22.42 11.89
N ALA A 179 12.21 22.21 12.13
CA ALA A 179 12.88 20.92 11.87
C ALA A 179 12.40 19.79 12.79
N SER A 180 11.91 20.11 14.00
CA SER A 180 11.38 19.13 14.97
C SER A 180 9.91 18.79 14.77
N LEU A 181 9.20 19.49 13.89
CA LEU A 181 7.78 19.32 13.62
C LEU A 181 7.51 18.56 12.30
N PRO A 182 6.46 17.74 12.24
CA PRO A 182 5.57 17.36 13.34
C PRO A 182 6.27 16.43 14.33
N ALA A 183 6.04 16.64 15.62
CA ALA A 183 6.53 15.75 16.66
C ALA A 183 5.87 14.37 16.53
N ARG A 184 6.62 13.30 16.83
CA ARG A 184 6.10 11.93 16.75
C ARG A 184 6.20 11.25 18.12
N ALA A 185 5.16 10.51 18.46
CA ALA A 185 5.25 9.57 19.57
C ALA A 185 6.30 8.49 19.28
N ALA A 186 6.93 7.95 20.32
CA ALA A 186 7.80 6.80 20.17
C ALA A 186 7.03 5.65 19.50
N LYS A 187 7.68 5.01 18.52
CA LYS A 187 7.06 3.91 17.80
C LYS A 187 7.00 2.70 18.71
N ALA A 188 5.80 2.19 18.96
CA ALA A 188 5.65 0.92 19.68
C ALA A 188 6.40 -0.21 18.94
N ALA A 189 6.97 -1.15 19.70
CA ALA A 189 7.55 -2.35 19.14
C ALA A 189 6.51 -3.08 18.28
N ARG A 190 6.93 -3.55 17.12
CA ARG A 190 6.03 -4.31 16.24
C ARG A 190 5.80 -5.69 16.85
N PRO A 191 4.56 -6.17 16.96
CA PRO A 191 4.31 -7.55 17.36
C PRO A 191 5.00 -8.51 16.39
N ALA A 192 5.67 -9.51 16.92
CA ALA A 192 6.18 -10.64 16.16
C ALA A 192 5.11 -11.73 16.08
N ARG A 193 4.93 -12.31 14.91
CA ARG A 193 4.04 -13.45 14.67
C ARG A 193 4.83 -14.56 14.01
N SER A 194 4.48 -15.80 14.31
CA SER A 194 5.04 -16.98 13.69
C SER A 194 3.94 -17.86 13.11
N GLY A 195 4.28 -18.67 12.14
CA GLY A 195 3.38 -19.62 11.50
C GLY A 195 4.15 -20.62 10.66
N ALA A 196 3.44 -21.48 9.97
CA ALA A 196 3.99 -22.42 9.01
C ALA A 196 3.29 -22.32 7.67
N VAL A 197 3.99 -22.67 6.60
CA VAL A 197 3.43 -22.86 5.26
C VAL A 197 3.96 -24.14 4.63
N TYR A 198 3.14 -24.72 3.78
CA TYR A 198 3.37 -26.01 3.17
C TYR A 198 3.45 -25.85 1.65
N VAL A 199 4.59 -26.18 1.08
CA VAL A 199 4.84 -26.13 -0.37
C VAL A 199 4.77 -27.54 -0.91
N LEU A 200 3.70 -27.85 -1.63
CA LEU A 200 3.50 -29.15 -2.28
C LEU A 200 3.69 -28.99 -3.78
N LEU A 201 4.62 -29.72 -4.35
CA LEU A 201 4.98 -29.70 -5.77
C LEU A 201 4.73 -31.06 -6.42
N ASP A 202 4.36 -31.06 -7.69
CA ASP A 202 4.40 -32.28 -8.51
C ASP A 202 5.71 -32.39 -9.31
N SER A 203 5.84 -33.50 -10.04
CA SER A 203 6.99 -33.77 -10.91
C SER A 203 7.08 -32.82 -12.10
N ALA A 204 5.97 -32.16 -12.49
CA ALA A 204 5.91 -31.19 -13.57
C ALA A 204 6.25 -29.75 -13.11
N GLY A 205 6.58 -29.55 -11.83
CA GLY A 205 6.92 -28.24 -11.26
C GLY A 205 5.70 -27.35 -11.01
N LYS A 206 4.50 -27.92 -10.91
CA LYS A 206 3.32 -27.18 -10.44
C LYS A 206 3.28 -27.20 -8.92
N VAL A 207 2.78 -26.10 -8.34
CA VAL A 207 2.57 -25.93 -6.90
C VAL A 207 1.08 -25.91 -6.59
N PHE A 208 0.70 -26.56 -5.48
CA PHE A 208 -0.65 -26.51 -4.93
C PHE A 208 -0.86 -25.21 -4.13
N LEU A 209 -1.99 -24.56 -4.34
CA LEU A 209 -2.32 -23.26 -3.79
C LEU A 209 -3.74 -23.24 -3.25
N LEU A 210 -3.99 -22.36 -2.29
CA LEU A 210 -5.32 -22.06 -1.79
C LEU A 210 -5.66 -20.57 -2.02
N ARG A 211 -6.92 -20.31 -2.35
CA ARG A 211 -7.42 -18.92 -2.34
C ARG A 211 -7.71 -18.53 -0.89
N ARG A 212 -7.06 -17.48 -0.43
CA ARG A 212 -7.27 -16.95 0.92
C ARG A 212 -8.66 -16.29 1.02
N PRO A 213 -9.28 -16.30 2.21
CA PRO A 213 -10.53 -15.56 2.44
C PRO A 213 -10.39 -14.10 2.00
N ASP A 214 -11.46 -13.49 1.53
CA ASP A 214 -11.44 -12.12 0.99
C ASP A 214 -11.00 -11.08 2.01
N LYS A 215 -11.26 -11.33 3.31
CA LYS A 215 -10.83 -10.47 4.42
C LYS A 215 -9.60 -11.04 5.12
N GLY A 216 -8.80 -10.15 5.71
CA GLY A 216 -7.62 -10.52 6.49
C GLY A 216 -6.31 -10.36 5.72
N LEU A 217 -5.24 -10.95 6.27
CA LEU A 217 -3.89 -10.86 5.70
C LEU A 217 -3.85 -11.50 4.31
N LEU A 218 -3.42 -10.74 3.31
CA LEU A 218 -3.35 -11.16 1.90
C LEU A 218 -4.69 -11.68 1.34
N GLY A 219 -5.80 -11.12 1.82
CA GLY A 219 -7.15 -11.56 1.49
C GLY A 219 -7.43 -11.62 -0.02
N GLY A 220 -8.17 -12.66 -0.46
CA GLY A 220 -8.54 -12.93 -1.84
C GLY A 220 -7.39 -13.35 -2.76
N MET A 221 -6.14 -13.37 -2.28
CA MET A 221 -4.99 -13.79 -3.07
C MET A 221 -4.78 -15.32 -3.02
N LEU A 222 -4.06 -15.83 -4.00
CA LEU A 222 -3.50 -17.18 -3.90
C LEU A 222 -2.38 -17.20 -2.88
N GLY A 223 -2.32 -18.25 -2.08
CA GLY A 223 -1.29 -18.46 -1.08
C GLY A 223 -0.96 -19.93 -0.89
N LEU A 224 0.14 -20.19 -0.22
CA LEU A 224 0.52 -21.51 0.22
C LEU A 224 -0.37 -21.96 1.38
N PRO A 225 -0.72 -23.26 1.49
CA PRO A 225 -1.43 -23.79 2.65
C PRO A 225 -0.73 -23.52 3.98
N GLU A 226 -1.49 -23.25 5.03
CA GLU A 226 -0.99 -23.05 6.41
C GLU A 226 -1.06 -24.35 7.24
N ALA A 227 -1.57 -25.44 6.65
CA ALA A 227 -1.57 -26.80 7.17
C ALA A 227 -1.23 -27.77 6.04
N PRO A 228 -0.76 -29.00 6.35
CA PRO A 228 -0.46 -29.98 5.32
C PRO A 228 -1.71 -30.32 4.51
N PRO A 229 -1.75 -30.08 3.18
CA PRO A 229 -2.91 -30.37 2.37
C PRO A 229 -3.16 -31.86 2.15
N VAL A 230 -2.12 -32.66 2.25
CA VAL A 230 -2.13 -34.14 2.14
C VAL A 230 -1.07 -34.74 3.05
N ALA A 231 -1.17 -36.01 3.32
CA ALA A 231 -0.07 -36.78 3.91
C ALA A 231 1.08 -36.92 2.89
N ALA A 232 2.27 -36.50 3.26
CA ALA A 232 3.47 -36.57 2.43
C ALA A 232 4.73 -36.54 3.32
N ASP A 233 5.88 -36.86 2.77
CA ASP A 233 7.17 -36.76 3.45
C ASP A 233 7.63 -35.31 3.48
N TRP A 234 7.14 -34.54 4.47
CA TRP A 234 7.42 -33.14 4.63
C TRP A 234 8.80 -32.89 5.21
N LEU A 235 9.67 -32.24 4.46
CA LEU A 235 10.94 -31.72 4.95
C LEU A 235 10.79 -30.26 5.39
N VAL A 236 11.58 -29.84 6.38
CA VAL A 236 11.69 -28.43 6.77
C VAL A 236 12.69 -27.76 5.85
N ALA A 237 12.20 -26.88 4.98
CA ALA A 237 12.99 -26.14 3.99
C ALA A 237 13.57 -24.82 4.54
N GLY A 238 13.48 -24.59 5.85
CA GLY A 238 13.97 -23.39 6.52
C GLY A 238 12.86 -22.46 6.99
N SER A 239 13.22 -21.21 7.22
CA SER A 239 12.27 -20.17 7.61
C SER A 239 12.41 -18.92 6.74
N VAL A 240 11.34 -18.15 6.60
CA VAL A 240 11.34 -16.86 5.90
C VAL A 240 10.77 -15.78 6.78
N GLU A 241 11.42 -14.62 6.77
CA GLU A 241 10.96 -13.45 7.49
C GLU A 241 10.39 -12.42 6.52
N HIS A 242 9.31 -11.79 6.96
CA HIS A 242 8.67 -10.69 6.24
C HIS A 242 8.13 -9.65 7.21
N VAL A 243 8.43 -8.38 6.94
CA VAL A 243 7.96 -7.27 7.76
C VAL A 243 6.77 -6.62 7.07
N PHE A 244 5.61 -6.72 7.73
CA PHE A 244 4.41 -5.97 7.37
C PHE A 244 4.39 -4.61 8.08
N THR A 245 3.47 -3.75 7.70
CA THR A 245 3.34 -2.42 8.31
C THR A 245 3.11 -2.48 9.82
N HIS A 246 2.34 -3.47 10.30
CA HIS A 246 1.88 -3.56 11.68
C HIS A 246 2.53 -4.68 12.50
N PHE A 247 3.22 -5.63 11.88
CA PHE A 247 3.88 -6.76 12.55
C PHE A 247 4.99 -7.35 11.69
N SER A 248 5.88 -8.11 12.30
CA SER A 248 6.81 -9.02 11.60
C SER A 248 6.23 -10.44 11.60
N LEU A 249 6.49 -11.19 10.52
CA LEU A 249 6.04 -12.56 10.36
C LEU A 249 7.23 -13.45 10.03
N THR A 250 7.40 -14.51 10.82
CA THR A 250 8.34 -15.61 10.54
C THR A 250 7.53 -16.84 10.17
N LEU A 251 7.76 -17.40 8.99
CA LEU A 251 7.11 -18.60 8.51
C LEU A 251 8.12 -19.74 8.44
N THR A 252 7.85 -20.83 9.14
CA THR A 252 8.53 -22.10 8.87
C THR A 252 8.01 -22.67 7.56
N VAL A 253 8.91 -23.05 6.67
CA VAL A 253 8.57 -23.56 5.35
C VAL A 253 8.73 -25.08 5.35
N HIS A 254 7.64 -25.80 5.10
CA HIS A 254 7.62 -27.23 4.86
C HIS A 254 7.48 -27.47 3.37
N ALA A 255 8.22 -28.41 2.83
CA ALA A 255 8.21 -28.76 1.41
C ALA A 255 8.09 -30.25 1.19
N ALA A 256 7.33 -30.65 0.18
CA ALA A 256 7.23 -32.02 -0.26
C ALA A 256 7.00 -32.12 -1.78
N ARG A 257 7.41 -33.24 -2.38
CA ARG A 257 7.03 -33.61 -3.76
C ARG A 257 6.08 -34.80 -3.74
N VAL A 258 5.10 -34.76 -4.63
CA VAL A 258 4.12 -35.85 -4.83
C VAL A 258 3.99 -36.15 -6.32
N ALA A 259 3.51 -37.34 -6.63
CA ALA A 259 3.25 -37.73 -8.02
C ALA A 259 2.09 -36.92 -8.61
N THR A 260 1.04 -36.65 -7.80
CA THR A 260 -0.16 -35.96 -8.25
C THR A 260 -0.60 -35.00 -7.14
N LEU A 261 -0.86 -33.74 -7.52
CA LEU A 261 -1.41 -32.73 -6.60
C LEU A 261 -2.88 -33.03 -6.28
N PRO A 262 -3.36 -32.68 -5.07
CA PRO A 262 -4.77 -32.81 -4.73
C PRO A 262 -5.64 -31.87 -5.57
N GLU A 263 -6.95 -32.10 -5.57
CA GLU A 263 -7.90 -31.20 -6.20
C GLU A 263 -7.79 -29.79 -5.62
N GLY A 264 -7.78 -28.77 -6.48
CA GLY A 264 -7.67 -27.39 -6.08
C GLY A 264 -6.93 -26.54 -7.09
N VAL A 265 -6.48 -25.37 -6.65
CA VAL A 265 -5.75 -24.44 -7.52
C VAL A 265 -4.31 -24.91 -7.64
N THR A 266 -3.87 -25.14 -8.87
CA THR A 266 -2.48 -25.46 -9.19
C THR A 266 -1.94 -24.51 -10.24
N ALA A 267 -0.66 -24.18 -10.17
CA ALA A 267 -0.02 -23.31 -11.15
C ALA A 267 1.48 -23.63 -11.26
N PRO A 268 2.14 -23.30 -12.40
CA PRO A 268 3.58 -23.45 -12.51
C PRO A 268 4.30 -22.62 -11.42
N ALA A 269 5.14 -23.26 -10.62
CA ALA A 269 5.84 -22.61 -9.50
C ALA A 269 6.72 -21.43 -9.96
N ALA A 270 7.30 -21.53 -11.16
CA ALA A 270 8.18 -20.51 -11.72
C ALA A 270 7.45 -19.18 -12.01
N THR A 271 6.22 -19.23 -12.50
CA THR A 271 5.52 -18.06 -13.07
C THR A 271 4.30 -17.59 -12.25
N VAL A 272 3.79 -18.40 -11.32
CA VAL A 272 2.60 -18.03 -10.55
C VAL A 272 2.79 -16.71 -9.79
N ALA A 273 1.81 -15.83 -9.87
CA ALA A 273 1.81 -14.59 -9.12
C ALA A 273 1.44 -14.83 -7.65
N LEU A 274 2.40 -14.65 -6.74
CA LEU A 274 2.22 -14.81 -5.30
C LEU A 274 2.61 -13.53 -4.54
N PRO A 275 2.01 -13.30 -3.35
CA PRO A 275 2.50 -12.30 -2.42
C PRO A 275 3.98 -12.52 -2.08
N SER A 276 4.72 -11.42 -1.83
CA SER A 276 6.19 -11.48 -1.62
C SER A 276 6.62 -12.50 -0.55
N VAL A 277 5.88 -12.60 0.56
CA VAL A 277 6.20 -13.56 1.62
C VAL A 277 5.99 -15.02 1.15
N MET A 278 4.92 -15.28 0.40
CA MET A 278 4.63 -16.60 -0.16
C MET A 278 5.62 -16.97 -1.27
N ARG A 279 6.04 -15.99 -2.08
CA ARG A 279 7.10 -16.18 -3.08
C ARG A 279 8.43 -16.52 -2.43
N LYS A 280 8.81 -15.84 -1.34
CA LYS A 280 10.01 -16.18 -0.56
C LYS A 280 9.95 -17.63 -0.05
N ALA A 281 8.82 -18.03 0.51
CA ALA A 281 8.63 -19.38 1.02
C ALA A 281 8.69 -20.43 -0.10
N LEU A 282 8.06 -20.18 -1.25
CA LEU A 282 8.14 -21.06 -2.41
C LEU A 282 9.60 -21.21 -2.91
N ASN A 283 10.33 -20.10 -2.99
CA ASN A 283 11.73 -20.15 -3.43
C ASN A 283 12.61 -20.92 -2.44
N ALA A 284 12.42 -20.76 -1.13
CA ALA A 284 13.14 -21.54 -0.11
C ALA A 284 12.85 -23.05 -0.25
N ALA A 285 11.59 -23.41 -0.48
CA ALA A 285 11.19 -24.80 -0.71
C ALA A 285 11.83 -25.40 -1.97
N LEU A 286 11.82 -24.66 -3.09
CA LEU A 286 12.44 -25.12 -4.34
C LEU A 286 13.94 -25.37 -4.15
N THR A 287 14.65 -24.40 -3.55
CA THR A 287 16.10 -24.55 -3.25
C THR A 287 16.37 -25.78 -2.41
N SER A 288 15.57 -26.03 -1.36
CA SER A 288 15.76 -27.17 -0.46
C SER A 288 15.46 -28.52 -1.13
N LEU A 289 14.40 -28.58 -1.95
CA LEU A 289 14.02 -29.79 -2.68
C LEU A 289 15.00 -30.15 -3.81
N ASP A 290 15.64 -29.14 -4.42
CA ASP A 290 16.63 -29.34 -5.48
C ASP A 290 18.03 -29.71 -4.93
N ALA A 291 18.32 -29.33 -3.68
CA ALA A 291 19.57 -29.71 -3.00
C ALA A 291 19.61 -31.20 -2.55
N GLY A 292 18.47 -31.89 -2.56
CA GLY A 292 18.35 -33.30 -2.13
C GLY A 292 18.42 -33.50 -0.60
N PRO A 293 18.04 -34.65 -0.07
CA PRO A 293 18.12 -34.94 1.36
C PRO A 293 19.59 -35.18 1.78
N GLY A 294 20.31 -34.09 2.13
CA GLY A 294 21.72 -34.21 2.57
C GLY A 294 22.43 -32.89 2.85
N ALA A 295 21.87 -31.73 2.48
CA ALA A 295 22.53 -30.45 2.66
C ALA A 295 22.03 -29.66 3.90
N GLY A 296 21.69 -30.37 4.98
CA GLY A 296 21.38 -29.78 6.29
C GLY A 296 22.68 -29.40 7.02
N GLY A 297 23.40 -28.38 6.54
CA GLY A 297 24.56 -27.83 7.22
C GLY A 297 24.15 -27.06 8.48
N SER A 298 24.66 -27.51 9.62
CA SER A 298 24.60 -26.81 10.91
C SER A 298 25.14 -25.39 10.77
N PHE A 299 24.27 -24.37 10.92
CA PHE A 299 24.73 -23.05 11.31
C PHE A 299 25.12 -23.13 12.79
N ARG A 300 26.43 -23.24 13.05
CA ARG A 300 27.03 -22.97 14.36
C ARG A 300 27.05 -21.46 14.56
N ASP A 301 26.69 -21.07 15.77
CA ASP A 301 26.83 -19.73 16.32
C ASP A 301 28.22 -19.14 16.07
N ALA A 302 28.27 -17.89 15.61
CA ALA A 302 29.36 -16.95 15.82
C ALA A 302 28.79 -15.52 15.77
#